data_d73f202a6398ed63b3146c5bd1b3a938
#
_entry.id   d73f202a6398ed63b3146c5bd1b3a938
#
_cell.length_a   1.000
_cell.length_b   1.000
_cell.length_c   1.000
_cell.angle_alpha   90.00
_cell.angle_beta   90.00
_cell.angle_gamma   90.00
#
_symmetry.space_group_name_H-M   'P 1'
#
loop_
_entity.id
_entity.type
_entity.pdbx_description
1 polymer ?
#
loop_
_entity_poly.entity_id
_entity_poly.type
_entity_poly.pdbx_seq_one_letter_code
_entity_poly.pdbx_strand_id
1 'polypeptide(L)'
;MINLREVVETNEMIDKENLDVRTITLGISLLDCIDSDLQRLNDRIYHKIYDAARDLVRTGEEISKEFGIPIVNKRISVTPIGLIGGAACKTKEDFVEIAKTLDRVAKDVGVNFIGGYSALVAKGMTPAEELLIRSIPMALSQTERIMSSVNLGSTKTGINMDAVKLMGEVIKETAVLTKDKDSLGCTKLVVLCNAPDDNPFMAGAFHGVTEADKIINVGVSGPGVVKTALTKVRGKNFEVLCETIKKTAFKVTRVGQLVAQEASRRLNVPFGIVDLSLAPTPAIGDSVADILCEIGLEHAGAPGTTAALALLNDQVKKGGAMASSYVGGLSGAFIPVSEDQGMIDAVDAGALTIEKLEAMTCVCSVGLDMIAIPGDTPDTTISGIIADEMAIGMINQKTTAVRIIPVIGKGVGENVEFGGLLGHAPIMPVNGFSCEAFVNRGGRIPAPIHSFKN
;
A
#
# COMPACT_ATOMS: atom_id res chain seq x y z
N MET A 1 1.37 -37.17 7.90
CA MET A 1 2.74 -37.40 8.42
C MET A 1 3.47 -36.08 8.27
N ILE A 2 3.94 -35.46 9.36
CA ILE A 2 4.69 -34.21 9.31
C ILE A 2 6.05 -34.54 8.69
N ASN A 3 6.40 -33.87 7.60
CA ASN A 3 7.67 -33.99 6.94
C ASN A 3 8.68 -33.11 7.71
N LEU A 4 9.59 -33.73 8.46
CA LEU A 4 10.59 -33.00 9.26
C LEU A 4 11.43 -32.02 8.43
N ARG A 5 11.65 -32.33 7.16
CA ARG A 5 12.41 -31.48 6.24
C ARG A 5 11.66 -30.17 5.92
N GLU A 6 10.34 -30.24 5.76
CA GLU A 6 9.50 -29.04 5.54
C GLU A 6 9.39 -28.17 6.79
N VAL A 7 9.39 -28.78 7.98
CA VAL A 7 9.41 -28.03 9.25
C VAL A 7 10.73 -27.27 9.41
N VAL A 8 11.85 -27.92 9.14
CA VAL A 8 13.18 -27.26 9.19
C VAL A 8 13.27 -26.14 8.18
N GLU A 9 12.81 -26.36 6.95
CA GLU A 9 12.79 -25.32 5.91
C GLU A 9 11.93 -24.11 6.31
N THR A 10 10.75 -24.34 6.88
CA THR A 10 9.88 -23.24 7.35
C THR A 10 10.55 -22.44 8.47
N ASN A 11 11.20 -23.10 9.42
CA ASN A 11 11.95 -22.42 10.47
C ASN A 11 13.11 -21.58 9.91
N GLU A 12 13.84 -22.11 8.92
CA GLU A 12 14.90 -21.34 8.25
C GLU A 12 14.36 -20.11 7.54
N MET A 13 13.20 -20.23 6.86
CA MET A 13 12.54 -19.09 6.21
C MET A 13 12.18 -17.98 7.21
N ILE A 14 11.75 -18.35 8.43
CA ILE A 14 11.40 -17.39 9.48
C ILE A 14 12.66 -16.79 10.12
N ASP A 15 13.59 -17.64 10.56
CA ASP A 15 14.71 -17.23 11.41
C ASP A 15 15.84 -16.52 10.64
N LYS A 16 16.02 -16.86 9.34
CA LYS A 16 17.16 -16.41 8.54
C LYS A 16 16.80 -15.64 7.28
N GLU A 17 15.59 -15.82 6.76
CA GLU A 17 15.20 -15.33 5.44
C GLU A 17 14.07 -14.25 5.52
N ASN A 18 13.79 -13.72 6.71
CA ASN A 18 12.83 -12.66 7.00
C ASN A 18 11.38 -12.96 6.52
N LEU A 19 10.93 -14.23 6.60
CA LEU A 19 9.53 -14.55 6.37
C LEU A 19 8.68 -13.98 7.51
N ASP A 20 7.73 -13.13 7.17
CA ASP A 20 6.75 -12.62 8.12
C ASP A 20 5.30 -12.67 7.62
N VAL A 21 4.36 -12.69 8.55
CA VAL A 21 2.99 -12.23 8.31
C VAL A 21 2.98 -10.74 8.57
N ARG A 22 3.01 -9.97 7.49
CA ARG A 22 3.12 -8.51 7.56
C ARG A 22 1.94 -7.90 8.31
N THR A 23 0.75 -8.46 8.15
CA THR A 23 -0.44 -7.94 8.84
C THR A 23 -1.58 -8.96 8.92
N ILE A 24 -2.31 -8.92 10.03
CA ILE A 24 -3.72 -9.33 10.10
C ILE A 24 -4.53 -8.03 10.07
N THR A 25 -5.38 -7.87 9.05
CA THR A 25 -6.24 -6.71 8.87
C THR A 25 -7.70 -7.10 9.00
N LEU A 26 -8.40 -6.51 9.97
CA LEU A 26 -9.84 -6.66 10.15
C LEU A 26 -10.57 -5.59 9.35
N GLY A 27 -11.27 -6.00 8.30
CA GLY A 27 -12.20 -5.16 7.55
C GLY A 27 -13.52 -5.04 8.30
N ILE A 28 -14.07 -3.82 8.40
CA ILE A 28 -15.32 -3.52 9.12
C ILE A 28 -16.18 -2.58 8.27
N SER A 29 -17.39 -3.02 7.92
CA SER A 29 -18.39 -2.15 7.30
C SER A 29 -18.92 -1.12 8.30
N LEU A 30 -18.97 0.13 7.90
CA LEU A 30 -19.56 1.23 8.70
C LEU A 30 -20.86 1.77 8.09
N LEU A 31 -21.44 1.08 7.12
CA LEU A 31 -22.66 1.54 6.43
C LEU A 31 -23.87 1.70 7.36
N ASP A 32 -23.99 0.86 8.38
CA ASP A 32 -25.04 0.94 9.40
C ASP A 32 -24.79 2.01 10.46
N CYS A 33 -23.61 2.64 10.46
CA CYS A 33 -23.29 3.76 11.35
C CYS A 33 -23.83 5.10 10.84
N ILE A 34 -24.23 5.20 9.56
CA ILE A 34 -24.65 6.47 8.94
C ILE A 34 -25.72 7.16 9.79
N ASP A 35 -25.49 8.43 10.06
CA ASP A 35 -26.43 9.33 10.76
C ASP A 35 -26.25 10.76 10.23
N SER A 36 -27.30 11.59 10.38
CA SER A 36 -27.24 13.01 10.04
C SER A 36 -26.67 13.88 11.16
N ASP A 37 -26.54 13.33 12.36
CA ASP A 37 -25.91 13.96 13.52
C ASP A 37 -24.48 13.45 13.67
N LEU A 38 -23.51 14.35 13.67
CA LEU A 38 -22.09 14.03 13.70
C LEU A 38 -21.68 13.29 14.99
N GLN A 39 -22.25 13.67 16.13
CA GLN A 39 -21.92 13.03 17.39
C GLN A 39 -22.42 11.58 17.41
N ARG A 40 -23.65 11.32 16.98
CA ARG A 40 -24.19 9.96 16.90
C ARG A 40 -23.45 9.12 15.87
N LEU A 41 -23.06 9.70 14.73
CA LEU A 41 -22.21 9.01 13.74
C LEU A 41 -20.90 8.56 14.39
N ASN A 42 -20.20 9.47 15.07
CA ASN A 42 -18.93 9.20 15.74
C ASN A 42 -19.07 8.14 16.85
N ASP A 43 -20.13 8.21 17.65
CA ASP A 43 -20.38 7.24 18.73
C ASP A 43 -20.63 5.83 18.15
N ARG A 44 -21.42 5.71 17.08
CA ARG A 44 -21.66 4.43 16.40
C ARG A 44 -20.40 3.86 15.80
N ILE A 45 -19.60 4.67 15.10
CA ILE A 45 -18.30 4.29 14.54
C ILE A 45 -17.40 3.74 15.64
N TYR A 46 -17.25 4.49 16.73
CA TYR A 46 -16.40 4.09 17.84
C TYR A 46 -16.82 2.73 18.43
N HIS A 47 -18.10 2.58 18.80
CA HIS A 47 -18.58 1.35 19.42
C HIS A 47 -18.51 0.16 18.49
N LYS A 48 -18.87 0.31 17.21
CA LYS A 48 -18.81 -0.79 16.25
C LYS A 48 -17.38 -1.29 16.05
N ILE A 49 -16.40 -0.38 15.91
CA ILE A 49 -14.99 -0.76 15.74
C ILE A 49 -14.46 -1.38 17.03
N TYR A 50 -14.74 -0.79 18.19
CA TYR A 50 -14.28 -1.30 19.48
C TYR A 50 -14.77 -2.73 19.73
N ASP A 51 -16.05 -2.98 19.56
CA ASP A 51 -16.65 -4.29 19.76
C ASP A 51 -16.13 -5.35 18.78
N ALA A 52 -15.84 -4.95 17.53
CA ALA A 52 -15.31 -5.85 16.52
C ALA A 52 -13.82 -6.18 16.72
N ALA A 53 -13.01 -5.22 17.20
CA ALA A 53 -11.56 -5.29 17.15
C ALA A 53 -10.87 -5.48 18.51
N ARG A 54 -11.57 -5.40 19.63
CA ARG A 54 -10.99 -5.45 21.00
C ARG A 54 -10.12 -6.69 21.27
N ASP A 55 -10.37 -7.80 20.58
CA ASP A 55 -9.63 -9.04 20.75
C ASP A 55 -8.58 -9.29 19.64
N LEU A 56 -8.51 -8.42 18.61
CA LEU A 56 -7.68 -8.61 17.42
C LEU A 56 -6.18 -8.69 17.76
N VAL A 57 -5.69 -7.74 18.56
CA VAL A 57 -4.25 -7.65 18.90
C VAL A 57 -3.84 -8.86 19.73
N ARG A 58 -4.58 -9.17 20.80
CA ARG A 58 -4.33 -10.33 21.65
C ARG A 58 -4.33 -11.63 20.83
N THR A 59 -5.33 -11.83 19.99
CA THR A 59 -5.42 -13.02 19.14
C THR A 59 -4.24 -13.13 18.18
N GLY A 60 -3.80 -12.03 17.56
CA GLY A 60 -2.63 -12.03 16.69
C GLY A 60 -1.34 -12.38 17.44
N GLU A 61 -1.17 -11.89 18.65
CA GLU A 61 0.01 -12.21 19.50
C GLU A 61 0.02 -13.67 19.96
N GLU A 62 -1.14 -14.21 20.35
CA GLU A 62 -1.28 -15.63 20.72
C GLU A 62 -0.95 -16.55 19.53
N ILE A 63 -1.44 -16.26 18.33
CA ILE A 63 -1.15 -17.03 17.11
C ILE A 63 0.34 -16.94 16.78
N SER A 64 0.93 -15.73 16.83
CA SER A 64 2.35 -15.54 16.58
C SER A 64 3.21 -16.39 17.54
N LYS A 65 2.89 -16.38 18.83
CA LYS A 65 3.61 -17.15 19.84
C LYS A 65 3.42 -18.66 19.67
N GLU A 66 2.21 -19.11 19.35
CA GLU A 66 1.91 -20.54 19.21
C GLU A 66 2.53 -21.16 17.96
N PHE A 67 2.50 -20.43 16.84
CA PHE A 67 3.02 -20.94 15.58
C PHE A 67 4.51 -20.61 15.35
N GLY A 68 5.08 -19.73 16.17
CA GLY A 68 6.44 -19.24 15.97
C GLY A 68 6.60 -18.35 14.72
N ILE A 69 5.49 -17.84 14.17
CA ILE A 69 5.48 -17.02 12.96
C ILE A 69 5.31 -15.54 13.37
N PRO A 70 6.26 -14.64 13.04
CA PRO A 70 6.09 -13.22 13.33
C PRO A 70 4.84 -12.64 12.65
N ILE A 71 3.96 -12.00 13.42
CA ILE A 71 2.84 -11.20 12.93
C ILE A 71 3.12 -9.75 13.28
N VAL A 72 3.69 -9.03 12.32
CA VAL A 72 4.29 -7.71 12.55
C VAL A 72 3.26 -6.67 12.94
N ASN A 73 2.14 -6.61 12.22
CA ASN A 73 1.09 -5.64 12.46
C ASN A 73 -0.30 -6.28 12.63
N LYS A 74 -1.14 -5.62 13.42
CA LYS A 74 -2.58 -5.85 13.51
C LYS A 74 -3.24 -4.54 13.13
N ARG A 75 -4.12 -4.56 12.13
CA ARG A 75 -4.65 -3.38 11.47
C ARG A 75 -6.16 -3.47 11.31
N ILE A 76 -6.80 -2.33 11.09
CA ILE A 76 -8.21 -2.23 10.75
C ILE A 76 -8.34 -1.50 9.41
N SER A 77 -9.27 -1.92 8.57
CA SER A 77 -9.75 -1.17 7.42
C SER A 77 -11.25 -0.96 7.54
N VAL A 78 -11.73 0.24 7.24
CA VAL A 78 -13.16 0.56 7.35
C VAL A 78 -13.72 1.02 6.00
N THR A 79 -15.05 1.00 5.87
CA THR A 79 -15.74 1.62 4.73
C THR A 79 -15.19 3.03 4.48
N PRO A 80 -14.92 3.41 3.22
CA PRO A 80 -14.44 4.76 2.91
C PRO A 80 -15.31 5.83 3.55
N ILE A 81 -14.70 6.67 4.38
CA ILE A 81 -15.42 7.73 5.14
C ILE A 81 -16.14 8.71 4.22
N GLY A 82 -15.63 8.92 3.00
CA GLY A 82 -16.32 9.71 1.98
C GLY A 82 -17.74 9.23 1.65
N LEU A 83 -18.01 7.92 1.81
CA LEU A 83 -19.33 7.35 1.55
C LEU A 83 -20.31 7.52 2.73
N ILE A 84 -19.81 7.59 3.96
CA ILE A 84 -20.65 7.58 5.16
C ILE A 84 -20.77 8.94 5.85
N GLY A 85 -19.75 9.81 5.70
CA GLY A 85 -19.70 11.10 6.40
C GLY A 85 -20.60 12.19 5.81
N GLY A 86 -21.00 12.06 4.54
CA GLY A 86 -21.66 13.13 3.80
C GLY A 86 -23.02 13.57 4.34
N ALA A 87 -23.72 12.73 5.09
CA ALA A 87 -24.98 13.09 5.74
C ALA A 87 -24.78 14.03 6.94
N ALA A 88 -23.72 13.84 7.71
CA ALA A 88 -23.43 14.57 8.94
C ALA A 88 -22.49 15.77 8.73
N CYS A 89 -21.44 15.61 7.93
CA CYS A 89 -20.38 16.60 7.75
C CYS A 89 -20.79 17.74 6.80
N LYS A 90 -20.57 18.97 7.22
CA LYS A 90 -20.84 20.21 6.45
C LYS A 90 -19.56 21.00 6.20
N THR A 91 -18.50 20.72 6.94
CA THR A 91 -17.18 21.37 6.84
C THR A 91 -16.08 20.34 6.83
N LYS A 92 -14.86 20.73 6.45
CA LYS A 92 -13.69 19.84 6.52
C LYS A 92 -13.33 19.50 7.98
N GLU A 93 -13.62 20.38 8.91
CA GLU A 93 -13.41 20.20 10.35
C GLU A 93 -14.29 19.07 10.90
N ASP A 94 -15.54 18.92 10.41
CA ASP A 94 -16.41 17.82 10.79
C ASP A 94 -15.81 16.46 10.41
N PHE A 95 -15.19 16.36 9.24
CA PHE A 95 -14.45 15.15 8.82
C PHE A 95 -13.23 14.88 9.71
N VAL A 96 -12.54 15.92 10.18
CA VAL A 96 -11.41 15.76 11.11
C VAL A 96 -11.87 15.15 12.44
N GLU A 97 -13.07 15.46 12.92
CA GLU A 97 -13.64 14.83 14.13
C GLU A 97 -13.89 13.33 13.92
N ILE A 98 -14.29 12.90 12.72
CA ILE A 98 -14.37 11.47 12.39
C ILE A 98 -12.95 10.84 12.41
N ALA A 99 -11.94 11.51 11.85
CA ALA A 99 -10.56 11.03 11.89
C ALA A 99 -10.06 10.85 13.33
N LYS A 100 -10.31 11.81 14.21
CA LYS A 100 -9.97 11.71 15.64
C LYS A 100 -10.69 10.55 16.33
N THR A 101 -11.94 10.28 15.97
CA THR A 101 -12.71 9.15 16.50
C THR A 101 -12.09 7.82 16.07
N LEU A 102 -11.70 7.68 14.78
CA LEU A 102 -10.99 6.51 14.28
C LEU A 102 -9.63 6.34 14.97
N ASP A 103 -8.86 7.41 15.15
CA ASP A 103 -7.54 7.36 15.82
C ASP A 103 -7.67 6.95 17.30
N ARG A 104 -8.68 7.49 18.00
CA ARG A 104 -8.99 7.14 19.37
C ARG A 104 -9.31 5.65 19.52
N VAL A 105 -10.28 5.14 18.76
CA VAL A 105 -10.63 3.72 18.85
C VAL A 105 -9.48 2.81 18.44
N ALA A 106 -8.65 3.19 17.45
CA ALA A 106 -7.45 2.44 17.06
C ALA A 106 -6.42 2.36 18.21
N LYS A 107 -6.27 3.44 18.99
CA LYS A 107 -5.44 3.46 20.20
C LYS A 107 -6.02 2.57 21.29
N ASP A 108 -7.31 2.64 21.53
CA ASP A 108 -7.99 1.91 22.61
C ASP A 108 -8.00 0.39 22.36
N VAL A 109 -8.13 -0.07 21.11
CA VAL A 109 -8.02 -1.50 20.77
C VAL A 109 -6.57 -1.94 20.50
N GLY A 110 -5.60 -1.01 20.49
CA GLY A 110 -4.17 -1.30 20.41
C GLY A 110 -3.64 -1.63 19.01
N VAL A 111 -4.42 -1.44 17.92
CA VAL A 111 -3.95 -1.74 16.56
C VAL A 111 -2.90 -0.74 16.09
N ASN A 112 -2.02 -1.16 15.19
CA ASN A 112 -0.95 -0.31 14.66
C ASN A 112 -1.50 0.84 13.81
N PHE A 113 -2.44 0.52 12.89
CA PHE A 113 -3.02 1.47 11.94
C PHE A 113 -4.49 1.19 11.68
N ILE A 114 -5.21 2.22 11.24
CA ILE A 114 -6.58 2.15 10.72
C ILE A 114 -6.68 2.89 9.40
N GLY A 115 -7.06 2.19 8.33
CA GLY A 115 -7.31 2.72 6.99
C GLY A 115 -8.80 2.91 6.72
N GLY A 116 -9.11 3.65 5.67
CA GLY A 116 -10.49 3.96 5.27
C GLY A 116 -10.86 5.43 5.45
N TYR A 117 -9.95 6.28 5.93
CA TYR A 117 -10.14 7.74 5.79
C TYR A 117 -9.94 8.13 4.33
N SER A 118 -10.88 7.68 3.49
CA SER A 118 -10.70 7.54 2.05
C SER A 118 -11.89 8.09 1.27
N ALA A 119 -11.62 8.47 -0.01
CA ALA A 119 -12.62 8.87 -0.99
C ALA A 119 -12.44 8.11 -2.30
N LEU A 120 -13.55 7.75 -2.97
CA LEU A 120 -13.57 6.98 -4.21
C LEU A 120 -14.13 7.86 -5.34
N VAL A 121 -13.31 8.75 -5.90
CA VAL A 121 -13.73 9.84 -6.79
C VAL A 121 -13.43 9.59 -8.28
N ALA A 122 -13.11 8.35 -8.66
CA ALA A 122 -12.84 7.99 -10.05
C ALA A 122 -14.01 8.29 -10.99
N LYS A 123 -15.27 8.09 -10.56
CA LYS A 123 -16.46 8.42 -11.35
C LYS A 123 -16.83 9.90 -11.34
N GLY A 124 -16.50 10.59 -10.30
CA GLY A 124 -16.83 11.97 -10.01
C GLY A 124 -16.68 12.20 -8.52
N MET A 125 -16.62 13.44 -8.11
CA MET A 125 -16.42 13.86 -6.73
C MET A 125 -17.68 14.59 -6.24
N THR A 126 -18.28 14.11 -5.17
CA THR A 126 -19.38 14.80 -4.50
C THR A 126 -18.84 15.95 -3.63
N PRO A 127 -19.66 16.95 -3.28
CA PRO A 127 -19.22 18.00 -2.34
C PRO A 127 -18.70 17.46 -1.00
N ALA A 128 -19.28 16.38 -0.49
CA ALA A 128 -18.83 15.75 0.76
C ALA A 128 -17.47 15.08 0.61
N GLU A 129 -17.22 14.39 -0.50
CA GLU A 129 -15.91 13.79 -0.80
C GLU A 129 -14.83 14.87 -0.99
N GLU A 130 -15.15 16.01 -1.60
CA GLU A 130 -14.24 17.14 -1.70
C GLU A 130 -13.88 17.68 -0.32
N LEU A 131 -14.86 17.87 0.57
CA LEU A 131 -14.61 18.29 1.96
C LEU A 131 -13.71 17.28 2.70
N LEU A 132 -13.95 15.98 2.54
CA LEU A 132 -13.08 14.95 3.12
C LEU A 132 -11.66 15.07 2.57
N ILE A 133 -11.47 15.16 1.26
CA ILE A 133 -10.14 15.26 0.64
C ILE A 133 -9.41 16.50 1.15
N ARG A 134 -10.08 17.66 1.22
CA ARG A 134 -9.52 18.89 1.79
C ARG A 134 -9.25 18.83 3.30
N SER A 135 -9.84 17.89 4.00
CA SER A 135 -9.58 17.68 5.45
C SER A 135 -8.34 16.81 5.71
N ILE A 136 -7.85 16.05 4.71
CA ILE A 136 -6.74 15.09 4.86
C ILE A 136 -5.49 15.72 5.48
N PRO A 137 -5.01 16.91 5.07
CA PRO A 137 -3.82 17.50 5.67
C PRO A 137 -3.96 17.71 7.18
N MET A 138 -5.09 18.27 7.60
CA MET A 138 -5.38 18.51 9.01
C MET A 138 -5.57 17.19 9.77
N ALA A 139 -6.30 16.22 9.20
CA ALA A 139 -6.53 14.93 9.81
C ALA A 139 -5.21 14.19 10.06
N LEU A 140 -4.34 14.09 9.05
CA LEU A 140 -3.06 13.38 9.17
C LEU A 140 -2.03 14.09 10.06
N SER A 141 -2.10 15.42 10.20
CA SER A 141 -1.24 16.17 11.11
C SER A 141 -1.66 16.03 12.58
N GLN A 142 -2.97 15.79 12.86
CA GLN A 142 -3.55 15.72 14.21
C GLN A 142 -3.76 14.29 14.72
N THR A 143 -3.50 13.26 13.90
CA THR A 143 -3.70 11.86 14.26
C THR A 143 -2.43 11.05 14.06
N GLU A 144 -2.34 9.90 14.75
CA GLU A 144 -1.15 9.04 14.70
C GLU A 144 -1.36 7.80 13.85
N ARG A 145 -2.49 7.11 14.01
CA ARG A 145 -2.74 5.77 13.45
C ARG A 145 -3.61 5.76 12.19
N ILE A 146 -4.13 6.93 11.81
CA ILE A 146 -4.97 7.07 10.61
C ILE A 146 -4.13 6.94 9.35
N MET A 147 -4.65 6.16 8.40
CA MET A 147 -4.16 6.07 7.04
C MET A 147 -5.25 6.50 6.06
N SER A 148 -4.84 7.21 5.02
CA SER A 148 -5.75 7.82 4.05
C SER A 148 -5.42 7.39 2.62
N SER A 149 -6.45 7.25 1.80
CA SER A 149 -6.28 7.02 0.37
C SER A 149 -7.38 7.69 -0.46
N VAL A 150 -7.04 8.07 -1.69
CA VAL A 150 -8.01 8.63 -2.63
C VAL A 150 -7.88 7.92 -3.97
N ASN A 151 -8.94 7.27 -4.44
CA ASN A 151 -8.96 6.59 -5.73
C ASN A 151 -9.49 7.54 -6.81
N LEU A 152 -8.59 8.02 -7.68
CA LEU A 152 -8.86 9.06 -8.68
C LEU A 152 -9.22 8.53 -10.05
N GLY A 153 -8.83 7.30 -10.35
CA GLY A 153 -8.93 6.73 -11.68
C GLY A 153 -9.31 5.27 -11.69
N SER A 154 -9.83 4.82 -12.81
CA SER A 154 -9.99 3.40 -13.09
C SER A 154 -10.01 3.15 -14.59
N THR A 155 -9.68 1.92 -14.97
CA THR A 155 -9.83 1.44 -16.35
C THR A 155 -11.24 1.62 -16.88
N LYS A 156 -12.25 1.58 -16.01
CA LYS A 156 -13.66 1.68 -16.37
C LYS A 156 -14.14 3.12 -16.55
N THR A 157 -13.60 4.07 -15.77
CA THR A 157 -14.13 5.44 -15.71
C THR A 157 -13.18 6.51 -16.23
N GLY A 158 -11.91 6.17 -16.50
CA GLY A 158 -10.88 7.14 -16.84
C GLY A 158 -10.28 7.80 -15.60
N ILE A 159 -9.68 8.97 -15.79
CA ILE A 159 -8.98 9.72 -14.74
C ILE A 159 -9.74 11.01 -14.43
N ASN A 160 -10.03 11.26 -13.17
CA ASN A 160 -10.62 12.51 -12.69
C ASN A 160 -9.52 13.56 -12.47
N MET A 161 -9.30 14.44 -13.47
CA MET A 161 -8.22 15.44 -13.46
C MET A 161 -8.45 16.56 -12.45
N ASP A 162 -9.70 16.86 -12.09
CA ASP A 162 -10.01 17.83 -11.04
C ASP A 162 -9.53 17.30 -9.68
N ALA A 163 -9.75 16.00 -9.42
CA ALA A 163 -9.24 15.33 -8.22
C ALA A 163 -7.72 15.14 -8.26
N VAL A 164 -7.12 14.90 -9.43
CA VAL A 164 -5.65 14.86 -9.60
C VAL A 164 -5.02 16.18 -9.18
N LYS A 165 -5.55 17.31 -9.67
CA LYS A 165 -5.10 18.64 -9.27
C LYS A 165 -5.23 18.86 -7.75
N LEU A 166 -6.40 18.56 -7.20
CA LEU A 166 -6.66 18.69 -5.76
C LEU A 166 -5.69 17.86 -4.93
N MET A 167 -5.32 16.65 -5.38
CA MET A 167 -4.39 15.82 -4.62
C MET A 167 -2.96 16.34 -4.59
N GLY A 168 -2.48 17.01 -5.64
CA GLY A 168 -1.19 17.72 -5.59
C GLY A 168 -1.18 18.79 -4.51
N GLU A 169 -2.25 19.62 -4.45
CA GLU A 169 -2.44 20.64 -3.41
C GLU A 169 -2.47 20.00 -2.00
N VAL A 170 -3.24 18.92 -1.81
CA VAL A 170 -3.41 18.21 -0.54
C VAL A 170 -2.11 17.57 -0.06
N ILE A 171 -1.33 16.94 -0.95
CA ILE A 171 -0.03 16.35 -0.61
C ILE A 171 0.93 17.47 -0.16
N LYS A 172 0.97 18.57 -0.90
CA LYS A 172 1.83 19.71 -0.54
C LYS A 172 1.44 20.32 0.80
N GLU A 173 0.14 20.53 1.07
CA GLU A 173 -0.36 21.03 2.34
C GLU A 173 -0.05 20.05 3.49
N THR A 174 -0.21 18.75 3.26
CA THR A 174 0.14 17.70 4.23
C THR A 174 1.62 17.76 4.59
N ALA A 175 2.49 17.89 3.60
CA ALA A 175 3.92 18.03 3.81
C ALA A 175 4.25 19.26 4.67
N VAL A 176 3.66 20.42 4.36
CA VAL A 176 3.86 21.67 5.12
C VAL A 176 3.36 21.54 6.56
N LEU A 177 2.18 20.97 6.79
CA LEU A 177 1.62 20.81 8.14
C LEU A 177 2.40 19.80 9.01
N THR A 178 3.20 18.95 8.40
CA THR A 178 4.00 17.93 9.10
C THR A 178 5.50 18.11 8.92
N LYS A 179 5.94 19.29 8.49
CA LYS A 179 7.36 19.62 8.21
C LYS A 179 8.29 19.38 9.40
N ASP A 180 7.82 19.61 10.63
CA ASP A 180 8.60 19.43 11.86
C ASP A 180 8.86 17.93 12.17
N LYS A 181 8.28 17.03 11.39
CA LYS A 181 8.47 15.58 11.40
C LYS A 181 8.84 15.07 10.01
N ASP A 182 9.69 15.80 9.29
CA ASP A 182 10.16 15.43 7.94
C ASP A 182 9.02 15.11 6.95
N SER A 183 7.91 15.84 7.01
CA SER A 183 6.73 15.64 6.17
C SER A 183 6.09 14.23 6.31
N LEU A 184 6.22 13.61 7.48
CA LEU A 184 5.76 12.25 7.79
C LEU A 184 4.26 12.03 7.50
N GLY A 185 3.43 13.06 7.52
CA GLY A 185 2.02 12.96 7.15
C GLY A 185 1.80 12.38 5.75
N CYS A 186 2.70 12.67 4.80
CA CYS A 186 2.62 12.17 3.43
C CYS A 186 2.86 10.66 3.34
N THR A 187 3.59 10.03 4.27
CA THR A 187 3.77 8.57 4.31
C THR A 187 2.48 7.82 4.59
N LYS A 188 1.48 8.52 5.15
CA LYS A 188 0.15 7.99 5.53
C LYS A 188 -0.92 8.23 4.46
N LEU A 189 -0.56 8.78 3.30
CA LEU A 189 -1.47 9.16 2.21
C LEU A 189 -1.08 8.47 0.90
N VAL A 190 -2.03 7.77 0.30
CA VAL A 190 -1.84 7.11 -1.01
C VAL A 190 -2.92 7.55 -1.98
N VAL A 191 -2.51 7.89 -3.20
CA VAL A 191 -3.40 8.15 -4.34
C VAL A 191 -3.44 6.92 -5.23
N LEU A 192 -4.63 6.49 -5.64
CA LEU A 192 -4.84 5.19 -6.29
C LEU A 192 -5.56 5.29 -7.63
N CYS A 193 -5.25 4.36 -8.53
CA CYS A 193 -6.05 3.94 -9.67
C CYS A 193 -6.40 2.46 -9.54
N ASN A 194 -7.63 2.07 -9.86
CA ASN A 194 -8.12 0.69 -9.74
C ASN A 194 -7.86 0.08 -8.34
N ALA A 195 -8.14 0.83 -7.28
CA ALA A 195 -7.94 0.36 -5.91
C ALA A 195 -8.73 -0.91 -5.63
N PRO A 196 -8.12 -1.98 -5.09
CA PRO A 196 -8.84 -3.18 -4.67
C PRO A 196 -9.57 -2.96 -3.35
N ASP A 197 -10.73 -3.57 -3.21
CA ASP A 197 -11.61 -3.43 -2.05
C ASP A 197 -11.17 -4.27 -0.84
N ASP A 198 -10.28 -5.23 -1.05
CA ASP A 198 -9.83 -6.26 -0.09
C ASP A 198 -8.37 -6.10 0.36
N ASN A 199 -7.72 -5.00 0.01
CA ASN A 199 -6.31 -4.74 0.30
C ASN A 199 -6.02 -4.69 1.81
N PRO A 200 -5.17 -5.59 2.37
CA PRO A 200 -4.79 -5.54 3.79
C PRO A 200 -3.62 -4.60 4.10
N PHE A 201 -2.93 -4.09 3.07
CA PHE A 201 -1.75 -3.24 3.24
C PHE A 201 -2.12 -1.76 3.36
N MET A 202 -1.59 -1.08 4.38
CA MET A 202 -1.69 0.38 4.56
C MET A 202 -0.58 1.09 3.73
N ALA A 203 -0.79 2.33 3.27
CA ALA A 203 -1.87 3.27 3.61
C ALA A 203 -3.11 3.14 2.69
N GLY A 204 -3.08 2.33 1.64
CA GLY A 204 -4.13 2.24 0.64
C GLY A 204 -5.36 1.41 1.04
N ALA A 205 -5.34 0.76 2.20
CA ALA A 205 -6.43 -0.12 2.61
C ALA A 205 -7.72 0.63 2.96
N PHE A 206 -8.83 0.08 2.50
CA PHE A 206 -10.19 0.40 2.96
C PHE A 206 -11.05 -0.87 2.85
N HIS A 207 -12.21 -0.88 3.46
CA HIS A 207 -13.15 -1.98 3.39
C HIS A 207 -14.21 -1.68 2.31
N GLY A 208 -14.25 -2.50 1.26
CA GLY A 208 -15.18 -2.33 0.14
C GLY A 208 -16.64 -2.50 0.55
N VAL A 209 -17.52 -1.79 -0.15
CA VAL A 209 -18.97 -1.80 0.16
C VAL A 209 -19.66 -3.12 -0.20
N THR A 210 -19.02 -3.95 -1.00
CA THR A 210 -19.53 -5.29 -1.41
C THR A 210 -19.00 -6.42 -0.55
N GLU A 211 -18.09 -6.12 0.37
CA GLU A 211 -17.50 -7.08 1.30
C GLU A 211 -18.47 -7.43 2.45
N ALA A 212 -18.19 -8.52 3.17
CA ALA A 212 -18.94 -8.90 4.37
C ALA A 212 -18.90 -7.81 5.45
N ASP A 213 -19.85 -7.79 6.38
CA ASP A 213 -19.87 -6.79 7.47
C ASP A 213 -18.57 -6.75 8.26
N LYS A 214 -17.92 -7.90 8.46
CA LYS A 214 -16.56 -8.04 9.00
C LYS A 214 -15.83 -9.15 8.24
N ILE A 215 -14.53 -8.95 8.00
CA ILE A 215 -13.69 -9.90 7.28
C ILE A 215 -12.23 -9.85 7.77
N ILE A 216 -11.54 -10.98 7.77
CA ILE A 216 -10.10 -11.05 8.06
C ILE A 216 -9.35 -11.20 6.74
N ASN A 217 -8.48 -10.23 6.44
CA ASN A 217 -7.52 -10.28 5.35
C ASN A 217 -6.09 -10.32 5.91
N VAL A 218 -5.25 -11.15 5.33
CA VAL A 218 -3.87 -11.33 5.83
C VAL A 218 -2.88 -10.98 4.72
N GLY A 219 -1.91 -10.15 5.04
CA GLY A 219 -0.77 -9.87 4.17
C GLY A 219 0.45 -10.65 4.64
N VAL A 220 1.07 -11.41 3.74
CA VAL A 220 2.29 -12.16 3.98
C VAL A 220 3.40 -11.67 3.06
N SER A 221 4.63 -11.61 3.56
CA SER A 221 5.78 -11.11 2.82
C SER A 221 7.01 -11.99 3.02
N GLY A 222 7.95 -11.90 2.11
CA GLY A 222 9.20 -12.67 2.19
C GLY A 222 10.10 -12.42 0.98
N PRO A 223 10.52 -11.17 0.69
CA PRO A 223 11.56 -10.92 -0.32
C PRO A 223 12.83 -11.70 -0.05
N GLY A 224 13.28 -11.74 1.21
CA GLY A 224 14.47 -12.48 1.63
C GLY A 224 14.39 -13.98 1.34
N VAL A 225 13.20 -14.58 1.48
CA VAL A 225 12.98 -16.00 1.13
C VAL A 225 13.17 -16.25 -0.37
N VAL A 226 12.60 -15.39 -1.21
CA VAL A 226 12.75 -15.49 -2.67
C VAL A 226 14.20 -15.24 -3.08
N LYS A 227 14.86 -14.21 -2.53
CA LYS A 227 16.28 -13.94 -2.75
C LYS A 227 17.14 -15.17 -2.44
N THR A 228 17.00 -15.73 -1.24
CA THR A 228 17.78 -16.90 -0.81
C THR A 228 17.53 -18.12 -1.70
N ALA A 229 16.28 -18.34 -2.13
CA ALA A 229 15.96 -19.41 -3.06
C ALA A 229 16.67 -19.23 -4.43
N LEU A 230 16.73 -17.99 -4.94
CA LEU A 230 17.39 -17.67 -6.20
C LEU A 230 18.92 -17.79 -6.13
N THR A 231 19.53 -17.44 -5.01
CA THR A 231 20.98 -17.64 -4.79
C THR A 231 21.40 -19.08 -5.01
N LYS A 232 20.53 -20.06 -4.65
CA LYS A 232 20.80 -21.51 -4.83
C LYS A 232 20.77 -21.96 -6.31
N VAL A 233 20.23 -21.13 -7.20
CA VAL A 233 20.08 -21.43 -8.64
C VAL A 233 20.79 -20.41 -9.54
N ARG A 234 21.75 -19.67 -9.02
CA ARG A 234 22.56 -18.71 -9.77
C ARG A 234 23.15 -19.35 -11.04
N GLY A 235 23.13 -18.60 -12.14
CA GLY A 235 23.64 -19.08 -13.42
C GLY A 235 22.77 -20.10 -14.14
N LYS A 236 21.61 -20.46 -13.61
CA LYS A 236 20.62 -21.27 -14.32
C LYS A 236 19.79 -20.40 -15.26
N ASN A 237 19.12 -21.05 -16.23
CA ASN A 237 18.25 -20.37 -17.19
C ASN A 237 16.95 -19.84 -16.54
N PHE A 238 16.19 -19.00 -17.25
CA PHE A 238 14.96 -18.40 -16.76
C PHE A 238 13.88 -19.41 -16.40
N GLU A 239 13.80 -20.57 -17.01
CA GLU A 239 12.83 -21.62 -16.68
C GLU A 239 13.02 -22.10 -15.24
N VAL A 240 14.28 -22.35 -14.85
CA VAL A 240 14.62 -22.76 -13.48
C VAL A 240 14.35 -21.63 -12.49
N LEU A 241 14.65 -20.37 -12.84
CA LEU A 241 14.34 -19.21 -12.01
C LEU A 241 12.82 -19.09 -11.78
N CYS A 242 12.03 -19.15 -12.84
CA CYS A 242 10.57 -19.08 -12.77
C CYS A 242 9.97 -20.14 -11.85
N GLU A 243 10.39 -21.40 -12.03
CA GLU A 243 9.93 -22.50 -11.18
C GLU A 243 10.35 -22.34 -9.71
N THR A 244 11.55 -21.79 -9.46
CA THR A 244 12.03 -21.51 -8.10
C THR A 244 11.19 -20.43 -7.43
N ILE A 245 10.96 -19.29 -8.09
CA ILE A 245 10.12 -18.20 -7.57
C ILE A 245 8.71 -18.71 -7.27
N LYS A 246 8.09 -19.39 -8.23
CA LYS A 246 6.74 -19.92 -8.11
C LYS A 246 6.59 -20.89 -6.92
N LYS A 247 7.52 -21.82 -6.76
CA LYS A 247 7.52 -22.78 -5.63
C LYS A 247 7.72 -22.08 -4.28
N THR A 248 8.57 -21.07 -4.24
CA THR A 248 8.82 -20.28 -3.02
C THR A 248 7.57 -19.47 -2.65
N ALA A 249 6.98 -18.77 -3.62
CA ALA A 249 5.74 -18.02 -3.45
C ALA A 249 4.59 -18.90 -2.95
N PHE A 250 4.47 -20.12 -3.47
CA PHE A 250 3.51 -21.12 -3.00
C PHE A 250 3.67 -21.39 -1.50
N LYS A 251 4.89 -21.63 -1.01
CA LYS A 251 5.17 -21.93 0.40
C LYS A 251 4.83 -20.73 1.29
N VAL A 252 5.28 -19.53 0.92
CA VAL A 252 5.01 -18.30 1.66
C VAL A 252 3.50 -18.06 1.78
N THR A 253 2.74 -18.22 0.71
CA THR A 253 1.28 -18.08 0.71
C THR A 253 0.60 -19.06 1.67
N ARG A 254 1.08 -20.31 1.71
CA ARG A 254 0.54 -21.33 2.64
C ARG A 254 0.71 -20.94 4.11
N VAL A 255 1.81 -20.29 4.47
CA VAL A 255 2.02 -19.74 5.82
C VAL A 255 0.99 -18.65 6.12
N GLY A 256 0.79 -17.69 5.20
CA GLY A 256 -0.23 -16.66 5.37
C GLY A 256 -1.65 -17.23 5.51
N GLN A 257 -2.01 -18.24 4.72
CA GLN A 257 -3.31 -18.91 4.81
C GLN A 257 -3.52 -19.60 6.16
N LEU A 258 -2.51 -20.26 6.70
CA LEU A 258 -2.58 -20.91 8.01
C LEU A 258 -2.93 -19.88 9.11
N VAL A 259 -2.23 -18.75 9.13
CA VAL A 259 -2.49 -17.66 10.09
C VAL A 259 -3.87 -17.05 9.87
N ALA A 260 -4.28 -16.83 8.63
CA ALA A 260 -5.59 -16.26 8.31
C ALA A 260 -6.75 -17.15 8.78
N GLN A 261 -6.68 -18.47 8.54
CA GLN A 261 -7.68 -19.44 8.98
C GLN A 261 -7.79 -19.49 10.51
N GLU A 262 -6.65 -19.48 11.21
CA GLU A 262 -6.65 -19.50 12.66
C GLU A 262 -7.17 -18.18 13.28
N ALA A 263 -6.81 -17.04 12.71
CA ALA A 263 -7.35 -15.75 13.12
C ALA A 263 -8.87 -15.68 12.91
N SER A 264 -9.35 -16.11 11.75
CA SER A 264 -10.78 -16.23 11.44
C SER A 264 -11.53 -17.09 12.45
N ARG A 265 -10.97 -18.25 12.77
CA ARG A 265 -11.57 -19.20 13.73
C ARG A 265 -11.66 -18.61 15.15
N ARG A 266 -10.57 -17.99 15.65
CA ARG A 266 -10.52 -17.43 17.03
C ARG A 266 -11.38 -16.20 17.19
N LEU A 267 -11.40 -15.33 16.18
CA LEU A 267 -12.18 -14.08 16.20
C LEU A 267 -13.66 -14.29 15.78
N ASN A 268 -14.01 -15.49 15.28
CA ASN A 268 -15.32 -15.79 14.71
C ASN A 268 -15.74 -14.77 13.63
N VAL A 269 -14.79 -14.44 12.72
CA VAL A 269 -14.96 -13.52 11.60
C VAL A 269 -14.60 -14.26 10.31
N PRO A 270 -15.37 -14.15 9.21
CA PRO A 270 -15.04 -14.80 7.95
C PRO A 270 -13.63 -14.50 7.47
N PHE A 271 -12.96 -15.51 6.89
CA PHE A 271 -11.71 -15.34 6.20
C PHE A 271 -11.97 -14.82 4.78
N GLY A 272 -11.34 -13.71 4.42
CA GLY A 272 -11.38 -13.08 3.09
C GLY A 272 -10.26 -13.57 2.21
N ILE A 273 -9.11 -12.87 2.25
CA ILE A 273 -7.99 -13.17 1.35
C ILE A 273 -6.64 -13.27 2.07
N VAL A 274 -5.71 -13.93 1.38
CA VAL A 274 -4.27 -13.79 1.60
C VAL A 274 -3.69 -12.94 0.48
N ASP A 275 -3.04 -11.86 0.85
CA ASP A 275 -2.25 -11.04 -0.05
C ASP A 275 -0.77 -11.47 0.07
N LEU A 276 -0.25 -12.08 -1.00
CA LEU A 276 1.18 -12.36 -1.11
C LEU A 276 1.86 -11.19 -1.82
N SER A 277 2.31 -10.22 -1.05
CA SER A 277 3.09 -9.11 -1.56
C SER A 277 4.53 -9.20 -1.06
N LEU A 278 5.48 -9.24 -2.00
CA LEU A 278 6.89 -9.06 -1.68
C LEU A 278 7.09 -7.58 -1.33
N ALA A 279 6.76 -7.24 -0.09
CA ALA A 279 6.90 -5.92 0.49
C ALA A 279 8.19 -5.89 1.31
N PRO A 280 9.25 -5.22 0.83
CA PRO A 280 10.54 -5.20 1.51
C PRO A 280 10.48 -4.49 2.86
N THR A 281 11.54 -4.63 3.65
CA THR A 281 11.81 -3.84 4.84
C THR A 281 13.22 -3.28 4.77
N PRO A 282 13.59 -2.29 5.60
CA PRO A 282 14.95 -1.79 5.68
C PRO A 282 15.97 -2.83 6.18
N ALA A 283 15.50 -4.01 6.59
CA ALA A 283 16.38 -5.09 7.06
C ALA A 283 17.26 -5.62 5.90
N ILE A 284 18.53 -5.82 6.20
CA ILE A 284 19.50 -6.37 5.26
C ILE A 284 19.01 -7.75 4.76
N GLY A 285 18.95 -7.89 3.43
CA GLY A 285 18.53 -9.13 2.79
C GLY A 285 17.03 -9.26 2.50
N ASP A 286 16.19 -8.34 2.98
CA ASP A 286 14.75 -8.29 2.72
C ASP A 286 14.43 -7.23 1.66
N SER A 287 14.97 -7.39 0.44
CA SER A 287 14.95 -6.41 -0.64
C SER A 287 14.45 -7.02 -1.95
N VAL A 288 13.54 -6.33 -2.62
CA VAL A 288 13.10 -6.67 -3.98
C VAL A 288 14.18 -6.30 -5.00
N ALA A 289 14.91 -5.22 -4.79
CA ALA A 289 16.06 -4.88 -5.64
C ALA A 289 17.14 -5.98 -5.61
N ASP A 290 17.39 -6.57 -4.44
CA ASP A 290 18.31 -7.71 -4.32
C ASP A 290 17.83 -8.94 -5.13
N ILE A 291 16.51 -9.18 -5.17
CA ILE A 291 15.95 -10.25 -6.03
C ILE A 291 16.25 -9.96 -7.49
N LEU A 292 16.10 -8.71 -7.94
CA LEU A 292 16.41 -8.30 -9.31
C LEU A 292 17.90 -8.49 -9.63
N CYS A 293 18.79 -8.24 -8.67
CA CYS A 293 20.21 -8.53 -8.82
C CYS A 293 20.48 -10.02 -8.90
N GLU A 294 19.81 -10.88 -8.12
CA GLU A 294 19.95 -12.34 -8.24
C GLU A 294 19.42 -12.88 -9.58
N ILE A 295 18.47 -12.20 -10.22
CA ILE A 295 18.02 -12.52 -11.58
C ILE A 295 19.09 -12.19 -12.61
N GLY A 296 20.05 -11.31 -12.32
CA GLY A 296 21.22 -11.02 -13.15
C GLY A 296 21.44 -9.54 -13.49
N LEU A 297 20.80 -8.62 -12.78
CA LEU A 297 21.04 -7.19 -12.95
C LEU A 297 22.16 -6.74 -12.01
N GLU A 298 22.95 -5.76 -12.45
CA GLU A 298 23.97 -5.12 -11.60
C GLU A 298 23.31 -4.26 -10.49
N HIS A 299 22.30 -3.48 -10.90
CA HIS A 299 21.46 -2.67 -10.01
C HIS A 299 20.00 -2.66 -10.50
N ALA A 300 19.07 -2.49 -9.59
CA ALA A 300 17.72 -2.06 -9.95
C ALA A 300 17.81 -0.74 -10.72
N GLY A 301 17.07 -0.61 -11.84
CA GLY A 301 17.19 0.56 -12.74
C GLY A 301 17.98 0.27 -14.02
N ALA A 302 18.92 -0.69 -14.03
CA ALA A 302 19.64 -1.10 -15.22
C ALA A 302 18.71 -1.55 -16.36
N PRO A 303 19.15 -1.48 -17.64
CA PRO A 303 18.40 -2.08 -18.75
C PRO A 303 18.06 -3.56 -18.45
N GLY A 304 16.78 -3.95 -18.62
CA GLY A 304 16.28 -5.27 -18.23
C GLY A 304 15.47 -5.30 -16.94
N THR A 305 15.55 -4.27 -16.08
CA THR A 305 14.85 -4.23 -14.78
C THR A 305 13.34 -4.43 -14.93
N THR A 306 12.69 -3.73 -15.87
CA THR A 306 11.24 -3.87 -16.10
C THR A 306 10.87 -5.30 -16.53
N ALA A 307 11.70 -5.96 -17.36
CA ALA A 307 11.47 -7.34 -17.77
C ALA A 307 11.66 -8.32 -16.60
N ALA A 308 12.71 -8.14 -15.79
CA ALA A 308 12.98 -8.97 -14.61
C ALA A 308 11.85 -8.82 -13.57
N LEU A 309 11.36 -7.59 -13.34
CA LEU A 309 10.25 -7.31 -12.45
C LEU A 309 8.93 -7.91 -12.96
N ALA A 310 8.68 -7.86 -14.27
CA ALA A 310 7.52 -8.51 -14.88
C ALA A 310 7.53 -10.02 -14.65
N LEU A 311 8.68 -10.66 -14.86
CA LEU A 311 8.88 -12.08 -14.57
C LEU A 311 8.62 -12.37 -13.08
N LEU A 312 9.25 -11.62 -12.18
CA LEU A 312 9.09 -11.80 -10.73
C LEU A 312 7.62 -11.70 -10.32
N ASN A 313 6.95 -10.62 -10.72
CA ASN A 313 5.56 -10.35 -10.37
C ASN A 313 4.62 -11.45 -10.86
N ASP A 314 4.79 -11.92 -12.09
CA ASP A 314 3.99 -12.99 -12.69
C ASP A 314 4.18 -14.34 -11.96
N GLN A 315 5.43 -14.71 -11.64
CA GLN A 315 5.70 -15.96 -10.95
C GLN A 315 5.23 -15.96 -9.49
N VAL A 316 5.33 -14.83 -8.81
CA VAL A 316 4.77 -14.65 -7.46
C VAL A 316 3.25 -14.86 -7.48
N LYS A 317 2.54 -14.21 -8.41
CA LYS A 317 1.08 -14.38 -8.56
C LYS A 317 0.68 -15.82 -8.89
N LYS A 318 1.42 -16.49 -9.79
CA LYS A 318 1.19 -17.91 -10.12
C LYS A 318 1.38 -18.80 -8.90
N GLY A 319 2.43 -18.59 -8.12
CA GLY A 319 2.69 -19.35 -6.89
C GLY A 319 1.60 -19.15 -5.85
N GLY A 320 1.15 -17.91 -5.65
CA GLY A 320 0.03 -17.59 -4.77
C GLY A 320 -1.26 -18.28 -5.19
N ALA A 321 -1.67 -18.12 -6.45
CA ALA A 321 -2.90 -18.72 -6.98
C ALA A 321 -2.90 -20.27 -6.92
N MET A 322 -1.73 -20.90 -7.00
CA MET A 322 -1.61 -22.35 -6.82
C MET A 322 -1.71 -22.78 -5.35
N ALA A 323 -1.38 -21.89 -4.40
CA ALA A 323 -1.37 -22.19 -2.97
C ALA A 323 -2.73 -22.03 -2.32
N SER A 324 -3.55 -21.09 -2.78
CA SER A 324 -4.83 -20.73 -2.17
C SER A 324 -5.81 -20.21 -3.21
N SER A 325 -7.09 -20.59 -3.04
CA SER A 325 -8.21 -19.98 -3.77
C SER A 325 -8.63 -18.62 -3.21
N TYR A 326 -8.02 -18.19 -2.11
CA TYR A 326 -8.29 -16.95 -1.39
C TYR A 326 -7.21 -15.89 -1.62
N VAL A 327 -6.53 -15.91 -2.76
CA VAL A 327 -5.54 -14.89 -3.10
C VAL A 327 -6.24 -13.63 -3.61
N GLY A 328 -5.89 -12.48 -3.06
CA GLY A 328 -6.48 -11.19 -3.41
C GLY A 328 -5.55 -10.02 -3.07
N GLY A 329 -6.14 -8.85 -2.85
CA GLY A 329 -5.42 -7.63 -2.54
C GLY A 329 -4.52 -7.16 -3.67
N LEU A 330 -3.29 -6.79 -3.34
CA LEU A 330 -2.30 -6.29 -4.31
C LEU A 330 -1.44 -7.42 -4.90
N SER A 331 -1.21 -8.47 -4.17
CA SER A 331 -0.36 -9.64 -4.49
C SER A 331 0.67 -9.45 -5.61
N GLY A 332 1.96 -9.58 -5.28
CA GLY A 332 3.06 -9.43 -6.24
C GLY A 332 4.27 -8.72 -5.66
N ALA A 333 5.06 -8.05 -6.50
CA ALA A 333 6.27 -7.36 -6.07
C ALA A 333 6.02 -5.87 -5.87
N PHE A 334 6.38 -5.33 -4.69
CA PHE A 334 6.40 -3.92 -4.35
C PHE A 334 7.76 -3.32 -4.63
N ILE A 335 7.80 -2.04 -4.92
CA ILE A 335 9.04 -1.30 -5.22
C ILE A 335 9.11 0.03 -4.42
N PRO A 336 8.84 0.04 -3.10
CA PRO A 336 9.02 1.25 -2.31
C PRO A 336 10.50 1.62 -2.23
N VAL A 337 10.81 2.92 -2.31
CA VAL A 337 12.22 3.33 -2.26
C VAL A 337 12.74 3.32 -0.82
N SER A 338 12.03 3.94 0.14
CA SER A 338 12.57 4.08 1.50
C SER A 338 12.57 2.79 2.33
N GLU A 339 11.75 1.82 1.94
CA GLU A 339 11.58 0.56 2.66
C GLU A 339 12.47 -0.57 2.10
N ASP A 340 13.30 -0.29 1.06
CA ASP A 340 14.13 -1.27 0.35
C ASP A 340 15.58 -0.74 0.21
N GLN A 341 16.50 -1.31 0.97
CA GLN A 341 17.90 -0.86 0.95
C GLN A 341 18.52 -0.94 -0.45
N GLY A 342 18.21 -1.97 -1.22
CA GLY A 342 18.73 -2.09 -2.59
C GLY A 342 18.13 -1.07 -3.56
N MET A 343 16.90 -0.59 -3.33
CA MET A 343 16.34 0.54 -4.10
C MET A 343 17.02 1.86 -3.72
N ILE A 344 17.28 2.09 -2.43
CA ILE A 344 18.06 3.24 -1.95
C ILE A 344 19.42 3.26 -2.60
N ASP A 345 20.16 2.15 -2.54
CA ASP A 345 21.50 2.02 -3.13
C ASP A 345 21.47 2.27 -4.65
N ALA A 346 20.42 1.85 -5.34
CA ALA A 346 20.24 2.08 -6.76
C ALA A 346 19.96 3.56 -7.11
N VAL A 347 19.25 4.28 -6.25
CA VAL A 347 19.06 5.75 -6.38
C VAL A 347 20.37 6.46 -6.15
N ASP A 348 21.10 6.13 -5.09
CA ASP A 348 22.39 6.75 -4.75
C ASP A 348 23.46 6.51 -5.82
N ALA A 349 23.41 5.34 -6.46
CA ALA A 349 24.27 5.02 -7.61
C ALA A 349 23.84 5.71 -8.92
N GLY A 350 22.70 6.42 -8.94
CA GLY A 350 22.15 7.05 -10.13
C GLY A 350 21.58 6.08 -11.16
N ALA A 351 21.37 4.81 -10.78
CA ALA A 351 20.79 3.78 -11.64
C ALA A 351 19.25 3.87 -11.69
N LEU A 352 18.62 4.41 -10.65
CA LEU A 352 17.16 4.47 -10.50
C LEU A 352 16.68 5.92 -10.45
N THR A 353 15.78 6.30 -11.35
CA THR A 353 15.12 7.61 -11.43
C THR A 353 13.62 7.46 -11.30
N ILE A 354 12.88 8.55 -11.12
CA ILE A 354 11.40 8.53 -11.06
C ILE A 354 10.84 7.98 -12.36
N GLU A 355 11.32 8.42 -13.52
CA GLU A 355 10.87 7.95 -14.83
C GLU A 355 11.15 6.43 -15.03
N LYS A 356 12.24 5.93 -14.44
CA LYS A 356 12.52 4.50 -14.45
C LYS A 356 11.58 3.73 -13.53
N LEU A 357 11.26 4.29 -12.36
CA LEU A 357 10.25 3.74 -11.47
C LEU A 357 8.88 3.71 -12.14
N GLU A 358 8.44 4.78 -12.81
CA GLU A 358 7.19 4.80 -13.61
C GLU A 358 7.15 3.67 -14.65
N ALA A 359 8.25 3.44 -15.38
CA ALA A 359 8.32 2.31 -16.30
C ALA A 359 8.20 0.95 -15.57
N MET A 360 8.74 0.83 -14.36
CA MET A 360 8.63 -0.37 -13.53
C MET A 360 7.21 -0.55 -12.98
N THR A 361 6.49 0.54 -12.70
CA THR A 361 5.11 0.47 -12.22
C THR A 361 4.13 -0.09 -13.24
N CYS A 362 4.48 -0.12 -14.51
CA CYS A 362 3.70 -0.84 -15.52
C CYS A 362 3.56 -2.34 -15.21
N VAL A 363 4.50 -2.93 -14.47
CA VAL A 363 4.59 -4.37 -14.24
C VAL A 363 4.70 -4.78 -12.77
N CYS A 364 4.88 -3.86 -11.83
CA CYS A 364 4.82 -4.15 -10.40
C CYS A 364 3.37 -4.32 -9.92
N SER A 365 3.16 -4.60 -8.64
CA SER A 365 1.81 -4.79 -8.09
C SER A 365 1.20 -3.53 -7.46
N VAL A 366 1.96 -2.48 -7.23
CA VAL A 366 1.46 -1.25 -6.58
C VAL A 366 1.64 -0.03 -7.47
N GLY A 367 2.80 0.62 -7.47
CA GLY A 367 3.05 1.90 -8.14
C GLY A 367 4.28 2.59 -7.58
N LEU A 368 4.34 3.90 -7.69
CA LEU A 368 5.34 4.74 -7.03
C LEU A 368 5.06 4.75 -5.53
N ASP A 369 5.99 4.23 -4.76
CA ASP A 369 5.79 4.06 -3.33
C ASP A 369 6.97 4.58 -2.52
N MET A 370 6.67 5.38 -1.47
CA MET A 370 7.64 5.95 -0.53
C MET A 370 8.76 6.73 -1.25
N ILE A 371 8.37 7.62 -2.17
CA ILE A 371 9.28 8.43 -2.97
C ILE A 371 9.47 9.79 -2.30
N ALA A 372 10.65 10.05 -1.75
CA ALA A 372 11.02 11.34 -1.21
C ALA A 372 11.49 12.27 -2.34
N ILE A 373 10.93 13.48 -2.40
CA ILE A 373 11.26 14.51 -3.41
C ILE A 373 11.56 15.84 -2.74
N PRO A 374 12.20 16.81 -3.45
CA PRO A 374 12.47 18.14 -2.90
C PRO A 374 11.20 18.82 -2.36
N GLY A 375 11.33 19.42 -1.18
CA GLY A 375 10.22 20.06 -0.51
C GLY A 375 9.65 21.28 -1.23
N ASP A 376 10.38 21.89 -2.15
CA ASP A 376 9.97 23.01 -2.99
C ASP A 376 9.28 22.60 -4.30
N THR A 377 9.23 21.29 -4.61
CA THR A 377 8.51 20.79 -5.80
C THR A 377 7.10 21.37 -5.88
N PRO A 378 6.70 21.95 -7.02
CA PRO A 378 5.36 22.50 -7.20
C PRO A 378 4.27 21.44 -7.06
N ASP A 379 3.13 21.81 -6.51
CA ASP A 379 1.94 20.96 -6.40
C ASP A 379 1.44 20.46 -7.77
N THR A 380 1.54 21.30 -8.80
CA THR A 380 1.21 20.94 -10.19
C THR A 380 2.15 19.85 -10.73
N THR A 381 3.42 19.85 -10.36
CA THR A 381 4.37 18.79 -10.73
C THR A 381 4.01 17.46 -10.05
N ILE A 382 3.64 17.51 -8.76
CA ILE A 382 3.12 16.33 -8.04
C ILE A 382 1.86 15.80 -8.71
N SER A 383 0.95 16.70 -9.11
CA SER A 383 -0.25 16.34 -9.88
C SER A 383 0.08 15.69 -11.23
N GLY A 384 1.14 16.13 -11.91
CA GLY A 384 1.62 15.53 -13.16
C GLY A 384 2.06 14.09 -12.96
N ILE A 385 2.88 13.82 -11.96
CA ILE A 385 3.33 12.45 -11.60
C ILE A 385 2.13 11.56 -11.24
N ILE A 386 1.15 12.11 -10.49
CA ILE A 386 -0.10 11.38 -10.20
C ILE A 386 -0.83 11.04 -11.50
N ALA A 387 -0.95 11.97 -12.44
CA ALA A 387 -1.65 11.73 -13.70
C ALA A 387 -0.99 10.61 -14.52
N ASP A 388 0.34 10.54 -14.57
CA ASP A 388 1.10 9.51 -15.27
C ASP A 388 0.85 8.14 -14.65
N GLU A 389 0.91 8.02 -13.34
CA GLU A 389 0.60 6.75 -12.65
C GLU A 389 -0.87 6.32 -12.82
N MET A 390 -1.81 7.28 -12.80
CA MET A 390 -3.21 6.96 -13.11
C MET A 390 -3.37 6.44 -14.54
N ALA A 391 -2.65 7.02 -15.51
CA ALA A 391 -2.66 6.57 -16.90
C ALA A 391 -2.07 5.16 -17.05
N ILE A 392 -0.94 4.88 -16.38
CA ILE A 392 -0.33 3.55 -16.35
C ILE A 392 -1.32 2.51 -15.79
N GLY A 393 -1.96 2.79 -14.66
CA GLY A 393 -2.94 1.89 -14.06
C GLY A 393 -4.17 1.67 -14.93
N MET A 394 -4.69 2.76 -15.50
CA MET A 394 -5.87 2.73 -16.36
C MET A 394 -5.65 1.88 -17.63
N ILE A 395 -4.54 2.10 -18.33
CA ILE A 395 -4.24 1.41 -19.60
C ILE A 395 -3.88 -0.05 -19.37
N ASN A 396 -3.09 -0.35 -18.34
CA ASN A 396 -2.64 -1.70 -18.04
C ASN A 396 -3.66 -2.52 -17.23
N GLN A 397 -4.82 -1.96 -16.88
CA GLN A 397 -5.87 -2.64 -16.12
C GLN A 397 -5.34 -3.21 -14.79
N LYS A 398 -4.49 -2.45 -14.12
CA LYS A 398 -3.88 -2.84 -12.84
C LYS A 398 -4.03 -1.72 -11.80
N THR A 399 -3.89 -2.07 -10.55
CA THR A 399 -3.73 -1.06 -9.49
C THR A 399 -2.42 -0.32 -9.68
N THR A 400 -2.47 1.02 -9.65
CA THR A 400 -1.31 1.87 -9.41
C THR A 400 -1.57 2.77 -8.22
N ALA A 401 -0.51 3.12 -7.52
CA ALA A 401 -0.52 3.98 -6.35
C ALA A 401 0.57 5.05 -6.45
N VAL A 402 0.35 6.18 -5.79
CA VAL A 402 1.35 7.22 -5.62
C VAL A 402 1.42 7.58 -4.15
N ARG A 403 2.57 7.30 -3.52
CA ARG A 403 2.94 7.74 -2.17
C ARG A 403 4.23 8.54 -2.27
N ILE A 404 4.05 9.85 -2.56
CA ILE A 404 5.13 10.83 -2.73
C ILE A 404 5.21 11.74 -1.50
N ILE A 405 6.43 12.03 -1.09
CA ILE A 405 6.73 12.79 0.12
C ILE A 405 7.60 14.00 -0.25
N PRO A 406 7.00 15.19 -0.47
CA PRO A 406 7.77 16.43 -0.57
C PRO A 406 8.36 16.77 0.80
N VAL A 407 9.68 16.63 0.98
CA VAL A 407 10.32 16.83 2.28
C VAL A 407 10.67 18.30 2.45
N ILE A 408 9.82 19.04 3.18
CA ILE A 408 9.97 20.49 3.33
C ILE A 408 11.31 20.85 3.97
N GLY A 409 12.06 21.71 3.29
CA GLY A 409 13.38 22.17 3.72
C GLY A 409 14.55 21.30 3.27
N LYS A 410 14.30 20.19 2.56
CA LYS A 410 15.34 19.32 2.00
C LYS A 410 15.33 19.32 0.48
N GLY A 411 16.49 19.08 -0.12
CA GLY A 411 16.71 19.05 -1.56
C GLY A 411 17.45 17.80 -2.03
N VAL A 412 17.68 17.70 -3.33
CA VAL A 412 18.39 16.58 -3.97
C VAL A 412 19.78 16.38 -3.34
N GLY A 413 20.14 15.14 -3.05
CA GLY A 413 21.41 14.76 -2.41
C GLY A 413 21.36 14.71 -0.89
N GLU A 414 20.23 15.08 -0.27
CA GLU A 414 19.98 14.89 1.14
C GLU A 414 19.18 13.60 1.39
N ASN A 415 19.18 13.14 2.64
CA ASN A 415 18.41 11.98 3.08
C ASN A 415 17.33 12.39 4.09
N VAL A 416 16.27 11.59 4.16
CA VAL A 416 15.21 11.72 5.15
C VAL A 416 15.03 10.41 5.89
N GLU A 417 14.82 10.47 7.21
CA GLU A 417 14.58 9.32 8.07
C GLU A 417 13.10 9.28 8.50
N PHE A 418 12.39 8.21 8.13
CA PHE A 418 10.99 8.02 8.52
C PHE A 418 10.87 7.08 9.73
N GLY A 419 11.89 6.26 9.97
CA GLY A 419 11.97 5.32 11.08
C GLY A 419 11.15 4.05 10.96
N GLY A 420 11.50 3.05 11.77
CA GLY A 420 10.80 1.77 11.81
C GLY A 420 10.76 1.06 10.46
N LEU A 421 9.59 0.55 10.09
CA LEU A 421 9.40 -0.13 8.80
C LEU A 421 9.38 0.81 7.59
N LEU A 422 9.21 2.12 7.79
CA LEU A 422 9.21 3.10 6.71
C LEU A 422 10.62 3.46 6.23
N GLY A 423 11.64 3.15 7.02
CA GLY A 423 13.05 3.29 6.69
C GLY A 423 13.51 4.72 6.46
N HIS A 424 14.39 4.90 5.49
CA HIS A 424 14.95 6.19 5.10
C HIS A 424 14.99 6.30 3.57
N ALA A 425 15.05 7.51 3.04
CA ALA A 425 15.11 7.71 1.58
C ALA A 425 16.06 8.83 1.18
N PRO A 426 16.79 8.68 0.07
CA PRO A 426 17.42 9.79 -0.63
C PRO A 426 16.35 10.68 -1.27
N ILE A 427 16.57 12.00 -1.27
CA ILE A 427 15.70 12.95 -1.99
C ILE A 427 15.98 12.82 -3.50
N MET A 428 15.01 12.27 -4.22
CA MET A 428 15.14 12.02 -5.65
C MET A 428 14.91 13.30 -6.48
N PRO A 429 15.68 13.53 -7.55
CA PRO A 429 15.44 14.64 -8.44
C PRO A 429 14.10 14.47 -9.19
N VAL A 430 13.41 15.58 -9.40
CA VAL A 430 12.17 15.65 -10.19
C VAL A 430 12.43 16.46 -11.45
N ASN A 431 11.79 16.08 -12.56
CA ASN A 431 11.89 16.84 -13.82
C ASN A 431 11.42 18.29 -13.62
N GLY A 432 12.25 19.24 -14.03
CA GLY A 432 12.04 20.67 -13.79
C GLY A 432 11.10 21.38 -14.80
N PHE A 433 10.58 20.67 -15.82
CA PHE A 433 9.69 21.29 -16.80
C PHE A 433 8.25 21.32 -16.26
N SER A 434 7.58 22.47 -16.49
CA SER A 434 6.23 22.69 -15.97
C SER A 434 5.16 21.90 -16.74
N CYS A 435 4.29 21.24 -16.01
CA CYS A 435 3.05 20.62 -16.51
C CYS A 435 1.79 21.39 -16.06
N GLU A 436 1.94 22.60 -15.54
CA GLU A 436 0.86 23.42 -14.97
C GLU A 436 -0.33 23.60 -15.94
N ALA A 437 -0.05 23.94 -17.20
CA ALA A 437 -1.11 24.11 -18.21
C ALA A 437 -1.88 22.81 -18.49
N PHE A 438 -1.21 21.65 -18.40
CA PHE A 438 -1.85 20.34 -18.55
C PHE A 438 -2.77 20.03 -17.36
N VAL A 439 -2.27 20.18 -16.14
CA VAL A 439 -3.03 19.93 -14.91
C VAL A 439 -4.24 20.87 -14.80
N ASN A 440 -4.06 22.14 -15.11
CA ASN A 440 -5.12 23.15 -15.04
C ASN A 440 -6.22 23.01 -16.09
N ARG A 441 -6.13 22.07 -17.05
CA ARG A 441 -7.26 21.75 -17.95
C ARG A 441 -8.44 21.17 -17.19
N GLY A 442 -8.20 20.43 -16.10
CA GLY A 442 -9.24 19.79 -15.31
C GLY A 442 -10.08 18.77 -16.07
N GLY A 443 -11.26 18.50 -15.58
CA GLY A 443 -12.21 17.60 -16.20
C GLY A 443 -11.79 16.13 -16.12
N ARG A 444 -11.90 15.40 -17.24
CA ARG A 444 -11.66 13.96 -17.26
C ARG A 444 -10.83 13.51 -18.45
N ILE A 445 -9.83 12.68 -18.23
CA ILE A 445 -9.26 11.84 -19.28
C ILE A 445 -10.17 10.61 -19.41
N PRO A 446 -10.74 10.35 -20.60
CA PRO A 446 -11.72 9.27 -20.77
C PRO A 446 -11.08 7.88 -20.60
N ALA A 447 -11.92 6.90 -20.28
CA ALA A 447 -11.51 5.50 -20.24
C ALA A 447 -10.98 5.03 -21.60
N PRO A 448 -9.97 4.16 -21.64
CA PRO A 448 -9.37 3.70 -22.89
C PRO A 448 -10.33 2.80 -23.67
N ILE A 449 -10.18 2.77 -25.00
CA ILE A 449 -10.88 1.81 -25.85
C ILE A 449 -10.12 0.47 -25.75
N HIS A 450 -10.68 -0.49 -25.06
CA HIS A 450 -10.04 -1.79 -24.78
C HIS A 450 -9.72 -2.61 -26.02
N SER A 451 -10.40 -2.37 -27.14
CA SER A 451 -10.13 -3.07 -28.41
C SER A 451 -8.84 -2.62 -29.09
N PHE A 452 -8.26 -1.50 -28.69
CA PHE A 452 -6.97 -1.00 -29.19
C PHE A 452 -5.90 -1.18 -28.12
N LYS A 453 -5.59 -2.43 -27.81
CA LYS A 453 -4.40 -2.74 -27.00
C LYS A 453 -3.20 -2.81 -27.94
N ASN A 454 -2.31 -1.85 -27.82
CA ASN A 454 -1.02 -1.89 -28.48
C ASN A 454 -0.04 -2.79 -27.71
#